data_f212b8f8b2f66a635abe1592139c35c3
#
_entry.id   f212b8f8b2f66a635abe1592139c35c3
#
_cell.length_a   1.000
_cell.length_b   1.000
_cell.length_c   1.000
_cell.angle_alpha   90.00
_cell.angle_beta   90.00
_cell.angle_gamma   90.00
#
_symmetry.space_group_name_H-M   'P 1'
#
loop_
_entity.id
_entity.type
_entity.pdbx_description
1 polymer ?
#
loop_
_entity_poly.entity_id
_entity_poly.type
_entity_poly.pdbx_seq_one_letter_code
_entity_poly.pdbx_strand_id
1 'polypeptide(L)'
;TNPGIAVVPKGAEGDSFVEAATAALQDAPAQVMLTDGIAQAYRDGKARFDRRNAVQPRLSSESEGRNALPNLYETDSAAYLQDHELGEEVFGPLGLVVRTGSVEEMESLAKGLEGQHTITLQMDDADTETARRLMPIIERKAGRLLVNGFPTGVEVADSMVHGGPYPASTNFGATSVGTLSIRRFL
;
A
#
# COMPACT_ATOMS: atom_id res chain seq x y z
N THR A 1 3.96 -9.44 1.03
CA THR A 1 3.14 -8.41 1.68
C THR A 1 3.95 -7.13 1.90
N ASN A 2 4.20 -6.39 0.84
CA ASN A 2 4.73 -5.03 0.94
C ASN A 2 3.55 -4.04 0.90
N PRO A 3 3.65 -2.87 1.54
CA PRO A 3 2.68 -1.80 1.36
C PRO A 3 2.74 -1.31 -0.09
N GLY A 4 1.60 -1.32 -0.79
CA GLY A 4 1.51 -0.77 -2.15
C GLY A 4 1.61 0.75 -2.16
N ILE A 5 1.08 1.40 -1.11
CA ILE A 5 1.05 2.86 -0.98
C ILE A 5 1.58 3.25 0.40
N ALA A 6 2.50 4.20 0.42
CA ALA A 6 2.99 4.86 1.63
C ALA A 6 2.67 6.36 1.55
N VAL A 7 1.88 6.88 2.48
CA VAL A 7 1.57 8.31 2.56
C VAL A 7 2.56 8.97 3.51
N VAL A 8 3.28 9.97 3.04
CA VAL A 8 4.41 10.56 3.75
C VAL A 8 4.33 12.09 3.66
N PRO A 9 4.51 12.82 4.77
CA PRO A 9 4.51 14.29 4.72
C PRO A 9 5.67 14.83 3.86
N LYS A 10 5.46 16.00 3.24
CA LYS A 10 6.53 16.77 2.59
C LYS A 10 7.46 17.34 3.65
N GLY A 11 8.72 17.56 3.29
CA GLY A 11 9.75 18.13 4.16
C GLY A 11 10.83 17.11 4.53
N ALA A 12 11.78 17.55 5.36
CA ALA A 12 13.01 16.82 5.64
C ALA A 12 12.81 15.40 6.19
N GLU A 13 11.83 15.20 7.04
CA GLU A 13 11.52 13.86 7.61
C GLU A 13 11.00 12.91 6.53
N GLY A 14 10.09 13.39 5.69
CA GLY A 14 9.59 12.61 4.57
C GLY A 14 10.66 12.35 3.51
N ASP A 15 11.57 13.29 3.28
CA ASP A 15 12.70 13.10 2.37
C ASP A 15 13.63 12.02 2.90
N SER A 16 13.96 12.07 4.21
CA SER A 16 14.75 11.04 4.88
C SER A 16 14.10 9.65 4.80
N PHE A 17 12.78 9.57 4.93
CA PHE A 17 12.06 8.31 4.76
C PHE A 17 12.22 7.75 3.34
N VAL A 18 12.04 8.59 2.31
CA VAL A 18 12.17 8.15 0.91
C VAL A 18 13.58 7.70 0.60
N GLU A 19 14.60 8.43 1.09
CA GLU A 19 15.99 8.06 0.92
C GLU A 19 16.31 6.72 1.59
N ALA A 20 15.89 6.54 2.84
CA ALA A 20 16.09 5.30 3.59
C ALA A 20 15.39 4.10 2.94
N ALA A 21 14.14 4.28 2.50
CA ALA A 21 13.38 3.25 1.81
C ALA A 21 14.05 2.87 0.47
N THR A 22 14.49 3.86 -0.29
CA THR A 22 15.21 3.63 -1.55
C THR A 22 16.48 2.84 -1.32
N ALA A 23 17.30 3.23 -0.36
CA ALA A 23 18.55 2.54 -0.01
C ALA A 23 18.30 1.08 0.43
N ALA A 24 17.30 0.87 1.29
CA ALA A 24 16.96 -0.47 1.77
C ALA A 24 16.46 -1.40 0.65
N LEU A 25 15.72 -0.87 -0.31
CA LEU A 25 15.19 -1.64 -1.44
C LEU A 25 16.24 -1.91 -2.53
N GLN A 26 17.24 -1.03 -2.67
CA GLN A 26 18.28 -1.15 -3.70
C GLN A 26 19.08 -2.44 -3.56
N ASP A 27 19.34 -2.87 -2.33
CA ASP A 27 20.11 -4.07 -2.03
C ASP A 27 19.24 -5.35 -1.92
N ALA A 28 17.93 -5.21 -2.09
CA ALA A 28 17.04 -6.35 -1.98
C ALA A 28 17.18 -7.29 -3.19
N PRO A 29 17.32 -8.61 -2.97
CA PRO A 29 17.48 -9.55 -4.05
C PRO A 29 16.20 -9.72 -4.87
N ALA A 30 16.35 -10.13 -6.12
CA ALA A 30 15.23 -10.49 -6.96
C ALA A 30 14.40 -11.63 -6.33
N GLN A 31 13.09 -11.51 -6.41
CA GLN A 31 12.14 -12.52 -5.95
C GLN A 31 11.50 -13.22 -7.15
N VAL A 32 11.34 -14.55 -7.03
CA VAL A 32 10.72 -15.34 -8.11
C VAL A 32 9.20 -15.24 -8.01
N MET A 33 8.58 -14.69 -9.04
CA MET A 33 7.12 -14.61 -9.15
C MET A 33 6.51 -16.01 -9.38
N LEU A 34 5.31 -16.22 -8.85
CA LEU A 34 4.67 -17.54 -8.82
C LEU A 34 4.43 -18.11 -10.23
N THR A 35 4.00 -17.29 -11.18
CA THR A 35 3.74 -17.68 -12.57
C THR A 35 4.27 -16.65 -13.56
N ASP A 36 4.46 -17.06 -14.81
CA ASP A 36 4.85 -16.14 -15.89
C ASP A 36 3.80 -15.03 -16.12
N GLY A 37 2.51 -15.36 -15.97
CA GLY A 37 1.42 -14.39 -16.09
C GLY A 37 1.49 -13.30 -15.00
N ILE A 38 1.79 -13.66 -13.76
CA ILE A 38 1.99 -12.70 -12.66
C ILE A 38 3.23 -11.84 -12.93
N ALA A 39 4.32 -12.45 -13.40
CA ALA A 39 5.53 -11.71 -13.74
C ALA A 39 5.29 -10.71 -14.90
N GLN A 40 4.52 -11.10 -15.91
CA GLN A 40 4.14 -10.20 -16.99
C GLN A 40 3.25 -9.06 -16.48
N ALA A 41 2.24 -9.34 -15.67
CA ALA A 41 1.35 -8.33 -15.08
C ALA A 41 2.14 -7.31 -14.22
N TYR A 42 3.18 -7.77 -13.50
CA TYR A 42 4.08 -6.89 -12.76
C TYR A 42 4.84 -5.93 -13.69
N ARG A 43 5.44 -6.44 -14.79
CA ARG A 43 6.13 -5.60 -15.78
C ARG A 43 5.20 -4.60 -16.45
N ASP A 44 3.98 -5.03 -16.79
CA ASP A 44 2.97 -4.15 -17.38
C ASP A 44 2.53 -3.06 -16.40
N GLY A 45 2.39 -3.42 -15.11
CA GLY A 45 2.13 -2.48 -14.03
C GLY A 45 3.24 -1.44 -13.88
N LYS A 46 4.51 -1.89 -13.80
CA LYS A 46 5.67 -0.98 -13.80
C LYS A 46 5.66 -0.03 -14.99
N ALA A 47 5.46 -0.56 -16.20
CA ALA A 47 5.43 0.24 -17.40
C ALA A 47 4.30 1.30 -17.43
N ARG A 48 3.19 1.05 -16.71
CA ARG A 48 2.14 2.07 -16.51
C ARG A 48 2.64 3.24 -15.66
N PHE A 49 3.40 2.95 -14.58
CA PHE A 49 4.01 3.99 -13.75
C PHE A 49 5.05 4.80 -14.51
N ASP A 50 5.94 4.15 -15.26
CA ASP A 50 7.01 4.80 -16.04
C ASP A 50 6.49 5.81 -17.09
N ARG A 51 5.26 5.61 -17.58
CA ARG A 51 4.64 6.50 -18.58
C ARG A 51 3.99 7.75 -18.00
N ARG A 52 3.92 7.88 -16.68
CA ARG A 52 3.23 8.99 -16.01
C ARG A 52 4.18 10.11 -15.65
N ASN A 53 3.98 11.28 -16.25
CA ASN A 53 4.84 12.45 -15.99
C ASN A 53 4.77 12.96 -14.54
N ALA A 54 3.65 12.72 -13.84
CA ALA A 54 3.44 13.11 -12.44
C ALA A 54 4.04 12.13 -11.43
N VAL A 55 4.61 11.02 -11.90
CA VAL A 55 5.22 9.97 -11.07
C VAL A 55 6.72 9.93 -11.32
N GLN A 56 7.49 10.03 -10.25
CA GLN A 56 8.96 10.03 -10.34
C GLN A 56 9.51 8.70 -9.81
N PRO A 57 10.36 7.99 -10.55
CA PRO A 57 11.06 6.82 -10.04
C PRO A 57 12.10 7.23 -9.00
N ARG A 58 12.05 6.62 -7.82
CA ARG A 58 13.09 6.70 -6.79
C ARG A 58 14.02 5.50 -6.87
N LEU A 59 13.47 4.35 -7.20
CA LEU A 59 14.20 3.14 -7.58
C LEU A 59 13.51 2.54 -8.79
N SER A 60 14.22 2.35 -9.88
CA SER A 60 13.71 1.69 -11.08
C SER A 60 14.65 0.57 -11.47
N SER A 61 14.13 -0.65 -11.41
CA SER A 61 14.86 -1.87 -11.71
C SER A 61 14.14 -2.64 -12.82
N GLU A 62 14.91 -3.25 -13.69
CA GLU A 62 14.35 -4.11 -14.73
C GLU A 62 14.23 -5.55 -14.25
N SER A 63 13.11 -6.19 -14.57
CA SER A 63 12.82 -7.57 -14.19
C SER A 63 12.80 -8.47 -15.42
N GLU A 64 13.48 -9.60 -15.34
CA GLU A 64 13.60 -10.56 -16.44
C GLU A 64 12.98 -11.91 -16.08
N GLY A 65 12.26 -12.50 -17.02
CA GLY A 65 11.59 -13.77 -16.82
C GLY A 65 10.60 -13.68 -15.66
N ARG A 66 10.76 -14.56 -14.67
CA ARG A 66 9.98 -14.58 -13.43
C ARG A 66 10.64 -13.86 -12.26
N ASN A 67 11.83 -13.34 -12.43
CA ASN A 67 12.52 -12.58 -11.39
C ASN A 67 11.98 -11.15 -11.36
N ALA A 68 11.53 -10.70 -10.19
CA ALA A 68 11.07 -9.35 -9.94
C ALA A 68 12.01 -8.64 -8.96
N LEU A 69 12.47 -7.46 -9.36
CA LEU A 69 13.25 -6.57 -8.52
C LEU A 69 12.35 -5.46 -7.97
N PRO A 70 12.68 -4.90 -6.79
CA PRO A 70 11.93 -3.80 -6.22
C PRO A 70 11.93 -2.55 -7.11
N ASN A 71 10.79 -1.87 -7.11
CA ASN A 71 10.62 -0.55 -7.72
C ASN A 71 9.92 0.37 -6.71
N LEU A 72 10.37 1.61 -6.62
CA LEU A 72 9.79 2.63 -5.75
C LEU A 72 9.54 3.89 -6.56
N TYR A 73 8.31 4.37 -6.50
CA TYR A 73 7.89 5.59 -7.16
C TYR A 73 7.42 6.62 -6.15
N GLU A 74 7.41 7.87 -6.55
CA GLU A 74 6.92 8.98 -5.75
C GLU A 74 6.01 9.87 -6.57
N THR A 75 4.94 10.36 -5.95
CA THR A 75 4.02 11.36 -6.51
C THR A 75 3.51 12.28 -5.40
N ASP A 76 2.77 13.31 -5.73
CA ASP A 76 2.05 14.12 -4.75
C ASP A 76 0.57 13.72 -4.62
N SER A 77 -0.08 14.21 -3.56
CA SER A 77 -1.47 13.93 -3.26
C SER A 77 -2.43 14.40 -4.35
N ALA A 78 -2.12 15.53 -4.99
CA ALA A 78 -2.97 16.10 -6.05
C ALA A 78 -2.96 15.21 -7.30
N ALA A 79 -1.77 14.77 -7.73
CA ALA A 79 -1.62 13.87 -8.87
C ALA A 79 -2.25 12.50 -8.58
N TYR A 80 -2.07 11.97 -7.38
CA TYR A 80 -2.69 10.71 -6.97
C TYR A 80 -4.23 10.77 -7.03
N LEU A 81 -4.84 11.85 -6.54
CA LEU A 81 -6.29 12.01 -6.54
C LEU A 81 -6.88 12.25 -7.95
N GLN A 82 -6.07 12.71 -8.90
CA GLN A 82 -6.49 12.91 -10.29
C GLN A 82 -6.39 11.65 -11.15
N ASP A 83 -5.50 10.72 -10.79
CA ASP A 83 -5.26 9.48 -11.54
C ASP A 83 -5.56 8.25 -10.68
N HIS A 84 -6.79 7.77 -10.76
CA HIS A 84 -7.27 6.61 -10.00
C HIS A 84 -6.46 5.32 -10.27
N GLU A 85 -5.83 5.19 -11.44
CA GLU A 85 -5.02 4.02 -11.76
C GLU A 85 -3.73 3.94 -10.91
N LEU A 86 -3.30 5.03 -10.27
CA LEU A 86 -2.20 5.01 -9.31
C LEU A 86 -2.55 4.26 -8.02
N GLY A 87 -3.85 4.11 -7.73
CA GLY A 87 -4.36 3.32 -6.60
C GLY A 87 -4.52 1.83 -6.90
N GLU A 88 -4.46 1.43 -8.16
CA GLU A 88 -4.58 0.02 -8.55
C GLU A 88 -3.37 -0.80 -8.07
N GLU A 89 -3.65 -1.96 -7.50
CA GLU A 89 -2.60 -2.86 -7.04
C GLU A 89 -1.73 -3.35 -8.21
N VAL A 90 -0.42 -3.19 -8.08
CA VAL A 90 0.57 -3.89 -8.91
C VAL A 90 1.12 -5.05 -8.09
N PHE A 91 0.66 -6.26 -8.40
CA PHE A 91 1.05 -7.44 -7.63
C PHE A 91 2.53 -7.76 -7.82
N GLY A 92 3.33 -7.44 -6.82
CA GLY A 92 4.80 -7.58 -6.85
C GLY A 92 5.51 -6.52 -6.01
N PRO A 93 6.85 -6.47 -6.06
CA PRO A 93 7.64 -5.56 -5.24
C PRO A 93 7.69 -4.13 -5.81
N LEU A 94 6.52 -3.51 -6.00
CA LEU A 94 6.38 -2.11 -6.40
C LEU A 94 5.68 -1.33 -5.28
N GLY A 95 6.24 -0.20 -4.89
CA GLY A 95 5.66 0.73 -3.94
C GLY A 95 5.53 2.14 -4.51
N LEU A 96 4.48 2.84 -4.10
CA LEU A 96 4.23 4.24 -4.40
C LEU A 96 4.27 5.06 -3.11
N VAL A 97 5.13 6.06 -3.05
CA VAL A 97 5.11 7.08 -1.99
C VAL A 97 4.26 8.26 -2.47
N VAL A 98 3.26 8.61 -1.70
CA VAL A 98 2.40 9.79 -1.96
C VAL A 98 2.72 10.87 -0.95
N ARG A 99 3.20 12.02 -1.42
CA ARG A 99 3.62 13.14 -0.57
C ARG A 99 2.44 14.07 -0.29
N THR A 100 2.25 14.39 1.00
CA THR A 100 1.21 15.31 1.46
C THR A 100 1.81 16.55 2.10
N GLY A 101 1.28 17.73 1.80
CA GLY A 101 1.76 19.00 2.34
C GLY A 101 1.07 19.42 3.64
N SER A 102 -0.06 18.78 3.97
CA SER A 102 -0.83 19.08 5.19
C SER A 102 -1.67 17.89 5.63
N VAL A 103 -2.22 17.97 6.84
CA VAL A 103 -3.17 16.98 7.38
C VAL A 103 -4.46 16.95 6.55
N GLU A 104 -4.90 18.09 6.04
CA GLU A 104 -6.10 18.20 5.18
C GLU A 104 -5.91 17.46 3.85
N GLU A 105 -4.71 17.54 3.27
CA GLU A 105 -4.35 16.75 2.09
C GLU A 105 -4.34 15.26 2.42
N MET A 106 -3.81 14.87 3.57
CA MET A 106 -3.77 13.49 4.03
C MET A 106 -5.19 12.93 4.25
N GLU A 107 -6.11 13.73 4.86
CA GLU A 107 -7.51 13.36 4.99
C GLU A 107 -8.20 13.22 3.62
N SER A 108 -7.92 14.13 2.70
CA SER A 108 -8.49 14.09 1.35
C SER A 108 -8.04 12.85 0.59
N LEU A 109 -6.75 12.53 0.71
CA LEU A 109 -6.18 11.32 0.15
C LEU A 109 -6.80 10.07 0.78
N ALA A 110 -6.91 10.02 2.11
CA ALA A 110 -7.51 8.89 2.83
C ALA A 110 -8.99 8.67 2.42
N LYS A 111 -9.75 9.74 2.17
CA LYS A 111 -11.13 9.67 1.64
C LYS A 111 -11.17 9.11 0.22
N GLY A 112 -10.15 9.43 -0.60
CA GLY A 112 -10.02 8.98 -1.98
C GLY A 112 -9.52 7.54 -2.13
N LEU A 113 -8.96 6.93 -1.08
CA LEU A 113 -8.52 5.53 -1.13
C LEU A 113 -9.72 4.61 -1.38
N GLU A 114 -9.50 3.59 -2.19
CA GLU A 114 -10.41 2.45 -2.28
C GLU A 114 -10.27 1.55 -1.04
N GLY A 115 -11.09 0.51 -0.94
CA GLY A 115 -11.03 -0.46 0.15
C GLY A 115 -9.70 -1.20 0.19
N GLN A 116 -9.12 -1.30 1.38
CA GLN A 116 -7.82 -1.92 1.64
C GLN A 116 -7.96 -3.12 2.58
N HIS A 117 -7.09 -4.10 2.48
CA HIS A 117 -7.00 -5.16 3.49
C HIS A 117 -6.52 -4.60 4.83
N THR A 118 -5.51 -3.76 4.78
CA THR A 118 -4.89 -3.20 5.99
C THR A 118 -4.42 -1.78 5.73
N ILE A 119 -4.65 -0.90 6.71
CA ILE A 119 -4.01 0.41 6.79
C ILE A 119 -3.22 0.46 8.10
N THR A 120 -1.99 0.94 8.04
CA THR A 120 -1.14 1.12 9.22
C THR A 120 -0.82 2.59 9.40
N LEU A 121 -0.96 3.08 10.62
CA LEU A 121 -0.42 4.36 11.06
C LEU A 121 0.94 4.11 11.72
N GLN A 122 2.01 4.66 11.14
CA GLN A 122 3.32 4.75 11.77
C GLN A 122 3.40 6.13 12.41
N MET A 123 3.40 6.20 13.73
CA MET A 123 3.22 7.45 14.45
C MET A 123 3.94 7.44 15.80
N ASP A 124 4.22 8.61 16.32
CA ASP A 124 4.61 8.82 17.71
C ASP A 124 3.55 9.63 18.50
N ASP A 125 3.86 10.01 19.72
CA ASP A 125 2.92 10.73 20.58
C ASP A 125 2.52 12.11 20.02
N ALA A 126 3.40 12.75 19.24
CA ALA A 126 3.15 14.06 18.62
C ALA A 126 2.10 13.97 17.50
N ASP A 127 1.96 12.80 16.88
CA ASP A 127 1.02 12.57 15.78
C ASP A 127 -0.42 12.26 16.24
N THR A 128 -0.66 12.19 17.57
CA THR A 128 -1.95 11.76 18.14
C THR A 128 -3.14 12.54 17.59
N GLU A 129 -3.03 13.85 17.43
CA GLU A 129 -4.13 14.68 16.90
C GLU A 129 -4.39 14.38 15.42
N THR A 130 -3.34 14.20 14.63
CA THR A 130 -3.45 13.78 13.23
C THR A 130 -4.11 12.41 13.12
N ALA A 131 -3.68 11.46 13.95
CA ALA A 131 -4.27 10.13 13.98
C ALA A 131 -5.76 10.15 14.35
N ARG A 132 -6.16 10.97 15.32
CA ARG A 132 -7.58 11.16 15.69
C ARG A 132 -8.44 11.70 14.53
N ARG A 133 -7.89 12.59 13.72
CA ARG A 133 -8.58 13.12 12.54
C ARG A 133 -8.70 12.07 11.43
N LEU A 134 -7.68 11.26 11.24
CA LEU A 134 -7.66 10.22 10.20
C LEU A 134 -8.51 8.99 10.57
N MET A 135 -8.56 8.61 11.84
CA MET A 135 -9.19 7.37 12.31
C MET A 135 -10.63 7.17 11.77
N PRO A 136 -11.58 8.15 11.89
CA PRO A 136 -12.94 7.96 11.41
C PRO A 136 -13.05 7.81 9.89
N ILE A 137 -11.99 8.17 9.15
CA ILE A 137 -11.93 8.01 7.70
C ILE A 137 -11.40 6.61 7.35
N ILE A 138 -10.25 6.24 7.93
CA ILE A 138 -9.54 5.01 7.56
C ILE A 138 -10.22 3.75 8.09
N GLU A 139 -10.97 3.82 9.20
CA GLU A 139 -11.74 2.69 9.72
C GLU A 139 -12.82 2.20 8.73
N ARG A 140 -13.26 3.07 7.81
CA ARG A 140 -14.21 2.74 6.74
C ARG A 140 -13.53 2.23 5.46
N LYS A 141 -12.20 2.33 5.42
CA LYS A 141 -11.40 2.01 4.23
C LYS A 141 -10.61 0.72 4.38
N ALA A 142 -10.47 0.18 5.58
CA ALA A 142 -9.64 -1.00 5.82
C ALA A 142 -10.37 -2.09 6.60
N GLY A 143 -10.01 -3.33 6.30
CA GLY A 143 -10.45 -4.48 7.09
C GLY A 143 -9.73 -4.59 8.43
N ARG A 144 -8.48 -4.11 8.49
CA ARG A 144 -7.67 -4.03 9.71
C ARG A 144 -6.97 -2.69 9.79
N LEU A 145 -6.92 -2.14 11.00
CA LEU A 145 -6.11 -0.96 11.32
C LEU A 145 -5.00 -1.37 12.28
N LEU A 146 -3.80 -0.95 11.99
CA LEU A 146 -2.62 -1.18 12.82
C LEU A 146 -1.99 0.15 13.21
N VAL A 147 -1.35 0.16 14.37
CA VAL A 147 -0.53 1.28 14.82
C VAL A 147 0.86 0.74 15.14
N ASN A 148 1.89 1.36 14.55
CA ASN A 148 3.30 1.02 14.76
C ASN A 148 3.62 -0.47 14.54
N GLY A 149 2.94 -1.08 13.57
CA GLY A 149 3.13 -2.48 13.21
C GLY A 149 3.14 -2.67 11.71
N PHE A 150 3.66 -3.80 11.27
CA PHE A 150 3.57 -4.22 9.87
C PHE A 150 2.53 -5.34 9.76
N PRO A 151 1.71 -5.35 8.70
CA PRO A 151 0.79 -6.44 8.49
C PRO A 151 1.58 -7.72 8.29
N THR A 152 1.52 -8.62 9.26
CA THR A 152 1.97 -9.99 9.08
C THR A 152 0.97 -10.74 8.22
N GLY A 153 1.32 -11.92 7.77
CA GLY A 153 0.41 -12.82 7.10
C GLY A 153 -0.84 -13.12 7.93
N VAL A 154 -1.36 -14.28 7.80
CA VAL A 154 -2.58 -14.69 8.49
C VAL A 154 -2.24 -15.27 9.86
N GLU A 155 -2.88 -14.75 10.92
CA GLU A 155 -2.86 -15.37 12.23
C GLU A 155 -4.14 -16.20 12.44
N VAL A 156 -4.04 -17.30 13.16
CA VAL A 156 -5.20 -18.12 13.54
C VAL A 156 -5.75 -17.58 14.86
N ALA A 157 -6.79 -16.79 14.77
CA ALA A 157 -7.50 -16.25 15.92
C ALA A 157 -9.01 -16.15 15.60
N ASP A 158 -9.85 -16.23 16.64
CA ASP A 158 -11.30 -16.16 16.45
C ASP A 158 -11.78 -14.83 15.85
N SER A 159 -11.08 -13.74 16.16
CA SER A 159 -11.37 -12.40 15.65
C SER A 159 -10.66 -12.05 14.34
N MET A 160 -9.89 -12.97 13.76
CA MET A 160 -9.16 -12.70 12.52
C MET A 160 -10.12 -12.48 11.35
N VAL A 161 -9.97 -11.33 10.71
CA VAL A 161 -10.62 -11.00 9.44
C VAL A 161 -9.54 -10.68 8.41
N HIS A 162 -9.50 -11.47 7.33
CA HIS A 162 -8.65 -11.20 6.18
C HIS A 162 -9.55 -10.80 5.02
N GLY A 163 -9.84 -9.54 4.94
CA GLY A 163 -10.74 -8.92 3.98
C GLY A 163 -10.72 -7.41 4.16
N GLY A 164 -11.67 -6.74 3.58
CA GLY A 164 -11.82 -5.29 3.67
C GLY A 164 -12.98 -4.81 2.81
N PRO A 165 -13.30 -3.52 2.82
CA PRO A 165 -14.28 -2.95 1.91
C PRO A 165 -13.86 -3.18 0.46
N TYR A 166 -14.85 -3.23 -0.46
CA TYR A 166 -14.54 -3.36 -1.88
C TYR A 166 -13.56 -2.26 -2.35
N PRO A 167 -12.55 -2.56 -3.18
CA PRO A 167 -12.29 -3.82 -3.89
C PRO A 167 -11.44 -4.83 -3.12
N ALA A 168 -11.02 -4.56 -1.88
CA ALA A 168 -10.18 -5.47 -1.09
C ALA A 168 -10.83 -6.85 -0.89
N SER A 169 -12.15 -6.90 -0.74
CA SER A 169 -12.92 -8.14 -0.82
C SER A 169 -14.30 -7.90 -1.40
N THR A 170 -14.91 -8.94 -1.97
CA THR A 170 -16.28 -8.89 -2.50
C THR A 170 -17.35 -9.06 -1.41
N ASN A 171 -16.95 -9.54 -0.24
CA ASN A 171 -17.81 -9.69 0.91
C ASN A 171 -17.05 -9.33 2.18
N PHE A 172 -17.24 -8.12 2.68
CA PHE A 172 -16.59 -7.61 3.87
C PHE A 172 -16.91 -8.42 5.15
N GLY A 173 -18.11 -9.00 5.23
CA GLY A 173 -18.53 -9.81 6.39
C GLY A 173 -17.97 -11.24 6.40
N ALA A 174 -17.26 -11.68 5.35
CA ALA A 174 -16.71 -13.02 5.24
C ALA A 174 -15.19 -12.96 5.16
N THR A 175 -14.52 -13.66 6.08
CA THR A 175 -13.07 -13.87 6.00
C THR A 175 -12.74 -15.11 5.18
N SER A 176 -11.64 -15.06 4.40
CA SER A 176 -11.12 -16.23 3.65
C SER A 176 -10.24 -17.13 4.50
N VAL A 177 -9.80 -16.67 5.66
CA VAL A 177 -8.84 -17.32 6.55
C VAL A 177 -9.18 -17.09 8.00
N GLY A 178 -8.54 -17.84 8.90
CA GLY A 178 -8.82 -17.81 10.34
C GLY A 178 -10.01 -18.70 10.71
N THR A 179 -10.33 -18.77 11.99
CA THR A 179 -11.35 -19.68 12.55
C THR A 179 -12.74 -19.41 11.98
N LEU A 180 -13.07 -18.14 11.74
CA LEU A 180 -14.38 -17.75 11.20
C LEU A 180 -14.61 -18.10 9.72
N SER A 181 -13.55 -18.50 8.99
CA SER A 181 -13.65 -18.86 7.59
C SER A 181 -14.60 -20.05 7.33
N ILE A 182 -14.79 -20.90 8.34
CA ILE A 182 -15.73 -22.03 8.26
C ILE A 182 -17.17 -21.58 7.99
N ARG A 183 -17.56 -20.39 8.41
CA ARG A 183 -18.91 -19.84 8.21
C ARG A 183 -19.30 -19.70 6.75
N ARG A 184 -18.34 -19.72 5.83
CA ARG A 184 -18.57 -19.67 4.38
C ARG A 184 -19.13 -20.98 3.83
N PHE A 185 -19.05 -22.05 4.60
CA PHE A 185 -19.44 -23.41 4.20
C PHE A 185 -20.61 -23.96 5.01
N LEU A 186 -21.16 -23.17 5.92
CA LEU A 186 -22.33 -23.46 6.72
C LEU A 186 -23.53 -22.64 6.25
#